data_6fe92a6bd44165d00f2550aa99d18301
#
_entry.id   6fe92a6bd44165d00f2550aa99d18301
#
_cell.length_a   1.000
_cell.length_b   1.000
_cell.length_c   1.000
_cell.angle_alpha   90.00
_cell.angle_beta   90.00
_cell.angle_gamma   90.00
#
_symmetry.space_group_name_H-M   'P 1'
#
loop_
_entity.id
_entity.type
_entity.pdbx_description
1 polymer ?
#
loop_
_entity_poly.entity_id
_entity_poly.type
_entity_poly.pdbx_seq_one_letter_code
_entity_poly.pdbx_strand_id
1 'polypeptide(L)'
;PGLVGAGGVGSRKGKTLLSAMGGNMPQASVSDSCERIASEEMEVAGVVGGEAVYSKNKLRGIGQDLKKTGTDLQPAAKLGANVSMSSQHERDNGFLMPTQVYALFESTIRAHRKETHREHRQRISSLWAGLNQVAVANRYAWVQTPMSAEEIMEASASNRMVGYPYT
;
A
#
# COMPACT_ATOMS: atom_id res chain seq x y z
N PRO A 1 8.17 -5.08 7.32
CA PRO A 1 8.53 -3.86 8.04
C PRO A 1 9.98 -3.99 8.49
N GLY A 2 10.85 -3.19 7.87
CA GLY A 2 12.24 -3.12 8.25
C GLY A 2 12.40 -2.17 9.43
N LEU A 3 13.03 -2.64 10.50
CA LEU A 3 13.50 -1.76 11.56
C LEU A 3 14.60 -0.86 10.98
N VAL A 4 14.32 0.42 10.84
CA VAL A 4 15.39 1.41 10.71
C VAL A 4 15.76 1.80 12.14
N GLY A 5 16.87 1.28 12.62
CA GLY A 5 17.33 1.58 13.95
C GLY A 5 17.80 3.03 14.08
N ALA A 6 17.62 3.61 15.25
CA ALA A 6 18.10 4.96 15.61
C ALA A 6 19.62 5.18 15.39
N GLY A 7 20.40 4.13 15.14
CA GLY A 7 21.82 4.20 14.84
C GLY A 7 22.18 4.90 13.52
N GLY A 8 21.24 5.01 12.57
CA GLY A 8 21.46 5.72 11.31
C GLY A 8 21.23 7.24 11.36
N VAL A 9 20.62 7.75 12.43
CA VAL A 9 20.25 9.17 12.58
C VAL A 9 21.10 9.88 13.65
N GLY A 10 22.15 9.23 14.15
CA GLY A 10 23.13 9.86 15.03
C GLY A 10 22.72 10.03 16.50
N SER A 11 21.53 9.63 16.92
CA SER A 11 21.08 9.70 18.31
C SER A 11 21.21 8.35 19.02
N ARG A 12 22.12 8.25 19.98
CA ARG A 12 22.25 7.09 20.88
C ARG A 12 21.22 7.09 22.03
N LYS A 13 20.40 8.13 22.17
CA LYS A 13 19.48 8.33 23.32
C LYS A 13 18.01 8.27 22.93
N GLY A 14 17.68 8.11 21.65
CA GLY A 14 16.29 8.05 21.20
C GLY A 14 15.60 6.74 21.55
N LYS A 15 14.34 6.81 21.97
CA LYS A 15 13.47 5.63 22.07
C LYS A 15 13.03 5.22 20.67
N THR A 16 13.05 3.93 20.37
CA THR A 16 12.57 3.38 19.10
C THR A 16 11.25 2.66 19.29
N LEU A 17 10.30 2.96 18.39
CA LEU A 17 9.02 2.29 18.30
C LEU A 17 8.94 1.53 16.97
N LEU A 18 8.39 0.33 16.99
CA LEU A 18 8.07 -0.42 15.78
C LEU A 18 6.56 -0.46 15.62
N SER A 19 6.05 0.06 14.50
CA SER A 19 4.63 -0.09 14.20
C SER A 19 4.28 -1.53 13.82
N ALA A 20 3.08 -1.96 14.16
CA ALA A 20 2.50 -3.16 13.61
C ALA A 20 2.32 -3.06 12.08
N MET A 21 2.05 -4.16 11.42
CA MET A 21 1.72 -4.16 9.99
C MET A 21 0.27 -3.71 9.79
N GLY A 22 0.07 -2.72 8.91
CA GLY A 22 -1.27 -2.23 8.57
C GLY A 22 -1.21 -0.96 7.72
N GLY A 23 -2.14 -0.80 6.80
CA GLY A 23 -2.23 0.37 5.93
C GLY A 23 -2.50 1.69 6.67
N ASN A 24 -3.07 1.63 7.86
CA ASN A 24 -3.34 2.77 8.74
C ASN A 24 -2.13 3.16 9.62
N MET A 25 -1.11 2.32 9.70
CA MET A 25 0.00 2.53 10.65
C MET A 25 0.88 3.75 10.37
N PRO A 26 1.09 4.22 9.13
CA PRO A 26 1.76 5.50 8.90
C PRO A 26 1.04 6.65 9.61
N GLN A 27 -0.28 6.77 9.43
CA GLN A 27 -1.07 7.81 10.09
C GLN A 27 -1.13 7.61 11.61
N ALA A 28 -1.31 6.38 12.09
CA ALA A 28 -1.29 6.08 13.52
C ALA A 28 0.04 6.47 14.18
N SER A 29 1.16 6.25 13.48
CA SER A 29 2.49 6.66 13.98
C SER A 29 2.64 8.17 14.08
N VAL A 30 2.09 8.92 13.12
CA VAL A 30 2.06 10.39 13.18
C VAL A 30 1.18 10.86 14.33
N SER A 31 -0.02 10.31 14.47
CA SER A 31 -0.96 10.67 15.54
C SER A 31 -0.38 10.41 16.94
N ASP A 32 0.19 9.21 17.17
CA ASP A 32 0.87 8.87 18.44
C ASP A 32 2.02 9.86 18.72
N SER A 33 2.81 10.20 17.69
CA SER A 33 3.90 11.16 17.85
C SER A 33 3.39 12.56 18.23
N CYS A 34 2.30 13.00 17.61
CA CYS A 34 1.68 14.31 17.93
C CYS A 34 1.13 14.33 19.36
N GLU A 35 0.46 13.27 19.80
CA GLU A 35 -0.05 13.17 21.17
C GLU A 35 1.06 13.22 22.20
N ARG A 36 2.17 12.51 21.98
CA ARG A 36 3.32 12.49 22.88
C ARG A 36 4.08 13.83 22.91
N ILE A 37 4.12 14.54 21.79
CA ILE A 37 4.69 15.90 21.77
C ILE A 37 3.77 16.86 22.51
N ALA A 38 2.46 16.78 22.30
CA ALA A 38 1.48 17.63 22.96
C ALA A 38 1.41 17.40 24.49
N SER A 39 1.69 16.17 24.93
CA SER A 39 1.79 15.82 26.37
C SER A 39 3.17 16.05 26.98
N GLU A 40 4.08 16.67 26.26
CA GLU A 40 5.46 16.94 26.70
C GLU A 40 6.29 15.66 27.03
N GLU A 41 5.84 14.49 26.57
CA GLU A 41 6.59 13.24 26.73
C GLU A 41 7.85 13.20 25.84
N MET A 42 7.81 13.91 24.71
CA MET A 42 8.92 14.10 23.78
C MET A 42 8.86 15.46 23.08
N GLU A 43 10.01 15.91 22.61
CA GLU A 43 10.12 17.18 21.86
C GLU A 43 10.09 16.97 20.34
N VAL A 44 10.63 15.86 19.89
CA VAL A 44 10.80 15.55 18.45
C VAL A 44 10.55 14.08 18.20
N ALA A 45 9.83 13.76 17.13
CA ALA A 45 9.64 12.42 16.63
C ALA A 45 10.03 12.32 15.15
N GLY A 46 10.68 11.22 14.78
CA GLY A 46 10.94 10.87 13.39
C GLY A 46 10.13 9.63 13.01
N VAL A 47 9.27 9.73 12.01
CA VAL A 47 8.54 8.60 11.44
C VAL A 47 9.20 8.22 10.13
N VAL A 48 9.73 6.99 10.06
CA VAL A 48 10.43 6.48 8.89
C VAL A 48 9.90 5.11 8.51
N GLY A 49 9.91 4.81 7.22
CA GLY A 49 9.51 3.51 6.72
C GLY A 49 9.97 3.32 5.28
N GLY A 50 10.15 2.08 4.89
CA GLY A 50 10.52 1.74 3.53
C GLY A 50 10.44 0.23 3.30
N GLU A 51 10.16 -0.14 2.08
CA GLU A 51 10.15 -1.52 1.62
C GLU A 51 10.97 -1.66 0.34
N ALA A 52 11.82 -2.66 0.32
CA ALA A 52 12.63 -2.99 -0.85
C ALA A 52 12.05 -4.20 -1.61
N VAL A 53 10.74 -4.19 -1.85
CA VAL A 53 10.02 -5.34 -2.44
C VAL A 53 10.55 -5.69 -3.82
N TYR A 54 10.82 -4.69 -4.66
CA TYR A 54 11.40 -4.89 -5.98
C TYR A 54 12.76 -5.59 -5.91
N SER A 55 13.67 -5.07 -5.11
CA SER A 55 15.03 -5.64 -4.93
C SER A 55 14.96 -7.05 -4.35
N LYS A 56 14.09 -7.27 -3.38
CA LYS A 56 13.84 -8.57 -2.77
C LYS A 56 13.35 -9.60 -3.78
N ASN A 57 12.37 -9.25 -4.59
CA ASN A 57 11.83 -10.14 -5.61
C ASN A 57 12.87 -10.44 -6.71
N LYS A 58 13.66 -9.45 -7.11
CA LYS A 58 14.73 -9.62 -8.09
C LYS A 58 15.82 -10.54 -7.59
N LEU A 59 16.24 -10.41 -6.33
CA LEU A 59 17.24 -11.28 -5.71
C LEU A 59 16.71 -12.72 -5.55
N ARG A 60 15.47 -12.88 -5.13
CA ARG A 60 14.82 -14.21 -5.07
C ARG A 60 14.77 -14.90 -6.43
N GLY A 61 14.53 -14.15 -7.50
CA GLY A 61 14.54 -14.68 -8.88
C GLY A 61 15.88 -15.24 -9.32
N ILE A 62 16.97 -14.88 -8.66
CA ILE A 62 18.34 -15.40 -8.90
C ILE A 62 18.85 -16.26 -7.73
N GLY A 63 17.96 -16.75 -6.87
CA GLY A 63 18.30 -17.63 -5.75
C GLY A 63 19.04 -16.95 -4.59
N GLN A 64 18.97 -15.62 -4.49
CA GLN A 64 19.58 -14.85 -3.42
C GLN A 64 18.51 -14.19 -2.53
N ASP A 65 18.85 -13.99 -1.26
CA ASP A 65 18.04 -13.21 -0.33
C ASP A 65 18.75 -11.90 0.07
N LEU A 66 17.97 -10.87 0.33
CA LEU A 66 18.49 -9.64 0.93
C LEU A 66 19.07 -9.97 2.31
N LYS A 67 20.34 -9.65 2.51
CA LYS A 67 20.93 -9.69 3.85
C LYS A 67 20.13 -8.74 4.75
N LYS A 68 19.58 -9.27 5.82
CA LYS A 68 18.96 -8.45 6.87
C LYS A 68 20.06 -7.69 7.58
N THR A 69 20.07 -6.37 7.40
CA THR A 69 20.93 -5.48 8.16
C THR A 69 20.15 -4.95 9.37
N GLY A 70 20.77 -4.87 10.54
CA GLY A 70 20.14 -4.28 11.73
C GLY A 70 19.19 -5.18 12.50
N THR A 71 19.37 -6.50 12.44
CA THR A 71 18.54 -7.47 13.18
C THR A 71 18.72 -7.42 14.69
N ASP A 72 19.77 -6.78 15.18
CA ASP A 72 20.11 -6.75 16.62
C ASP A 72 19.44 -5.61 17.39
N LEU A 73 18.76 -4.71 16.68
CA LEU A 73 18.05 -3.60 17.30
C LEU A 73 16.64 -4.04 17.71
N GLN A 74 16.45 -4.22 19.01
CA GLN A 74 15.12 -4.45 19.58
C GLN A 74 14.42 -3.11 19.79
N PRO A 75 13.19 -2.92 19.30
CA PRO A 75 12.43 -1.71 19.59
C PRO A 75 12.11 -1.64 21.08
N ALA A 76 12.17 -0.43 21.65
CA ALA A 76 11.79 -0.21 23.04
C ALA A 76 10.30 -0.52 23.31
N ALA A 77 9.45 -0.30 22.29
CA ALA A 77 8.03 -0.64 22.35
C ALA A 77 7.46 -0.90 20.94
N LYS A 78 6.24 -1.44 20.93
CA LYS A 78 5.46 -1.65 19.69
C LYS A 78 4.22 -0.78 19.70
N LEU A 79 3.92 -0.16 18.57
CA LEU A 79 2.69 0.61 18.34
C LEU A 79 1.70 -0.26 17.56
N GLY A 80 0.52 -0.46 18.15
CA GLY A 80 -0.53 -1.28 17.55
C GLY A 80 -0.31 -2.78 17.68
N ALA A 81 -1.23 -3.54 17.13
CA ALA A 81 -1.20 -5.00 17.09
C ALA A 81 -1.36 -5.51 15.66
N ASN A 82 -0.74 -6.64 15.37
CA ASN A 82 -0.96 -7.32 14.09
C ASN A 82 -2.36 -7.96 14.12
N VAL A 83 -3.28 -7.33 13.43
CA VAL A 83 -4.65 -7.83 13.28
C VAL A 83 -4.81 -8.43 11.89
N SER A 84 -5.45 -9.59 11.80
CA SER A 84 -5.81 -10.16 10.50
C SER A 84 -6.86 -9.27 9.83
N MET A 85 -6.61 -8.88 8.58
CA MET A 85 -7.55 -8.05 7.79
C MET A 85 -8.77 -8.84 7.32
N SER A 86 -8.73 -10.16 7.38
CA SER A 86 -9.82 -11.05 7.02
C SER A 86 -9.96 -12.18 8.02
N SER A 87 -11.18 -12.65 8.24
CA SER A 87 -11.48 -13.85 9.02
C SER A 87 -10.99 -15.11 8.29
N GLN A 88 -10.93 -16.24 8.98
CA GLN A 88 -10.60 -17.51 8.34
C GLN A 88 -11.66 -17.87 7.30
N HIS A 89 -12.94 -17.66 7.61
CA HIS A 89 -14.04 -17.92 6.69
C HIS A 89 -13.94 -17.13 5.38
N GLU A 90 -13.59 -15.85 5.45
CA GLU A 90 -13.36 -15.03 4.26
C GLU A 90 -12.19 -15.56 3.43
N ARG A 91 -11.07 -15.94 4.07
CA ARG A 91 -9.92 -16.52 3.38
C ARG A 91 -10.25 -17.84 2.67
N ASP A 92 -11.01 -18.71 3.34
CA ASP A 92 -11.43 -20.00 2.79
C ASP A 92 -12.36 -19.83 1.58
N ASN A 93 -13.07 -18.71 1.49
CA ASN A 93 -13.91 -18.33 0.36
C ASN A 93 -13.22 -17.42 -0.68
N GLY A 94 -11.89 -17.28 -0.61
CA GLY A 94 -11.12 -16.57 -1.60
C GLY A 94 -11.02 -15.06 -1.41
N PHE A 95 -11.53 -14.49 -0.30
CA PHE A 95 -11.39 -13.07 0.03
C PHE A 95 -10.07 -12.80 0.74
N LEU A 96 -8.98 -12.89 0.00
CA LEU A 96 -7.64 -12.76 0.56
C LEU A 96 -6.95 -11.46 0.13
N MET A 97 -7.11 -11.08 -1.13
CA MET A 97 -6.40 -9.95 -1.73
C MET A 97 -7.32 -8.74 -1.89
N PRO A 98 -6.80 -7.51 -1.76
CA PRO A 98 -7.58 -6.29 -1.99
C PRO A 98 -8.33 -6.29 -3.32
N THR A 99 -7.72 -6.80 -4.38
CA THR A 99 -8.34 -6.91 -5.71
C THR A 99 -9.64 -7.70 -5.69
N GLN A 100 -9.74 -8.74 -4.88
CA GLN A 100 -10.95 -9.55 -4.73
C GLN A 100 -12.02 -8.81 -3.92
N VAL A 101 -11.62 -8.12 -2.86
CA VAL A 101 -12.53 -7.35 -1.99
C VAL A 101 -13.09 -6.13 -2.72
N TYR A 102 -12.26 -5.40 -3.45
CA TYR A 102 -12.72 -4.22 -4.20
C TYR A 102 -13.69 -4.57 -5.34
N ALA A 103 -13.60 -5.77 -5.91
CA ALA A 103 -14.57 -6.24 -6.88
C ALA A 103 -16.01 -6.30 -6.31
N LEU A 104 -16.17 -6.64 -5.01
CA LEU A 104 -17.46 -6.61 -4.32
C LEU A 104 -17.98 -5.18 -4.20
N PHE A 105 -17.13 -4.22 -3.82
CA PHE A 105 -17.51 -2.82 -3.72
C PHE A 105 -17.93 -2.27 -5.07
N GLU A 106 -17.19 -2.54 -6.12
CA GLU A 106 -17.52 -2.12 -7.47
C GLU A 106 -18.82 -2.77 -7.98
N SER A 107 -19.06 -4.03 -7.66
CA SER A 107 -20.32 -4.70 -7.99
C SER A 107 -21.51 -4.07 -7.27
N THR A 108 -21.35 -3.66 -6.02
CA THR A 108 -22.38 -2.95 -5.25
C THR A 108 -22.65 -1.57 -5.82
N ILE A 109 -21.62 -0.81 -6.17
CA ILE A 109 -21.73 0.51 -6.81
C ILE A 109 -22.46 0.38 -8.14
N ARG A 110 -22.06 -0.60 -8.97
CA ARG A 110 -22.71 -0.89 -10.25
C ARG A 110 -24.22 -1.18 -10.07
N ALA A 111 -24.57 -2.04 -9.13
CA ALA A 111 -25.96 -2.40 -8.85
C ALA A 111 -26.76 -1.20 -8.36
N HIS A 112 -26.21 -0.38 -7.45
CA HIS A 112 -26.84 0.85 -6.97
C HIS A 112 -27.11 1.85 -8.09
N ARG A 113 -26.17 1.99 -9.02
CA ARG A 113 -26.26 2.86 -10.19
C ARG A 113 -27.10 2.28 -11.31
N LYS A 114 -27.53 1.02 -11.19
CA LYS A 114 -28.28 0.28 -12.23
C LYS A 114 -27.53 0.21 -13.56
N GLU A 115 -26.22 0.18 -13.52
CA GLU A 115 -25.36 0.08 -14.71
C GLU A 115 -25.23 -1.38 -15.15
N THR A 116 -25.21 -1.62 -16.45
CA THR A 116 -24.73 -2.87 -17.03
C THR A 116 -23.21 -3.02 -16.77
N HIS A 117 -22.66 -4.21 -16.94
CA HIS A 117 -21.20 -4.41 -16.83
C HIS A 117 -20.42 -3.52 -17.79
N ARG A 118 -20.91 -3.34 -19.02
CA ARG A 118 -20.27 -2.50 -20.01
C ARG A 118 -20.25 -1.04 -19.62
N GLU A 119 -21.38 -0.50 -19.19
CA GLU A 119 -21.49 0.90 -18.75
C GLU A 119 -20.60 1.18 -17.54
N HIS A 120 -20.57 0.26 -16.59
CA HIS A 120 -19.72 0.35 -15.42
C HIS A 120 -18.23 0.38 -15.79
N ARG A 121 -17.77 -0.56 -16.62
CA ARG A 121 -16.39 -0.59 -17.11
C ARG A 121 -16.04 0.67 -17.88
N GLN A 122 -16.92 1.14 -18.76
CA GLN A 122 -16.74 2.38 -19.51
C GLN A 122 -16.57 3.59 -18.58
N ARG A 123 -17.40 3.70 -17.57
CA ARG A 123 -17.34 4.80 -16.60
C ARG A 123 -16.02 4.78 -15.82
N ILE A 124 -15.61 3.62 -15.32
CA ILE A 124 -14.37 3.49 -14.55
C ILE A 124 -13.17 3.79 -15.44
N SER A 125 -13.12 3.23 -16.64
CA SER A 125 -11.98 3.46 -17.53
C SER A 125 -11.89 4.91 -18.00
N SER A 126 -13.03 5.59 -18.19
CA SER A 126 -13.05 7.04 -18.47
C SER A 126 -12.50 7.86 -17.30
N LEU A 127 -12.84 7.49 -16.05
CA LEU A 127 -12.26 8.12 -14.86
C LEU A 127 -10.75 7.94 -14.82
N TRP A 128 -10.27 6.72 -15.03
CA TRP A 128 -8.85 6.43 -15.02
C TRP A 128 -8.10 7.10 -16.17
N ALA A 129 -8.71 7.22 -17.35
CA ALA A 129 -8.13 7.97 -18.47
C ALA A 129 -7.95 9.45 -18.12
N GLY A 130 -8.93 10.06 -17.45
CA GLY A 130 -8.81 11.42 -16.94
C GLY A 130 -7.65 11.59 -15.92
N LEU A 131 -7.49 10.64 -15.00
CA LEU A 131 -6.36 10.64 -14.08
C LEU A 131 -5.02 10.43 -14.80
N ASN A 132 -5.00 9.57 -15.81
CA ASN A 132 -3.82 9.34 -16.64
C ASN A 132 -3.39 10.60 -17.41
N GLN A 133 -4.31 11.38 -17.96
CA GLN A 133 -4.00 12.65 -18.62
C GLN A 133 -3.25 13.62 -17.68
N VAL A 134 -3.68 13.69 -16.42
CA VAL A 134 -2.99 14.51 -15.40
C VAL A 134 -1.62 13.92 -15.09
N ALA A 135 -1.50 12.61 -14.98
CA ALA A 135 -0.22 11.94 -14.73
C ALA A 135 0.78 12.15 -15.86
N VAL A 136 0.34 12.07 -17.12
CA VAL A 136 1.19 12.33 -18.31
C VAL A 136 1.79 13.73 -18.29
N ALA A 137 1.04 14.72 -17.84
CA ALA A 137 1.51 16.10 -17.73
C ALA A 137 2.37 16.35 -16.48
N ASN A 138 2.40 15.43 -15.54
CA ASN A 138 3.14 15.57 -14.28
C ASN A 138 4.54 14.94 -14.38
N ARG A 139 5.58 15.76 -14.38
CA ARG A 139 7.00 15.32 -14.46
C ARG A 139 7.42 14.36 -13.33
N TYR A 140 6.68 14.30 -12.23
CA TYR A 140 6.98 13.43 -11.09
C TYR A 140 6.16 12.13 -11.07
N ALA A 141 5.22 11.96 -12.00
CA ALA A 141 4.48 10.71 -12.10
C ALA A 141 5.35 9.58 -12.64
N TRP A 142 5.15 8.39 -12.11
CA TRP A 142 5.89 7.21 -12.56
C TRP A 142 5.39 6.67 -13.89
N VAL A 143 4.11 6.81 -14.16
CA VAL A 143 3.49 6.37 -15.41
C VAL A 143 3.09 7.60 -16.22
N GLN A 144 3.84 7.89 -17.27
CA GLN A 144 3.63 9.04 -18.15
C GLN A 144 3.23 8.62 -19.58
N THR A 145 2.87 7.36 -19.75
CA THR A 145 2.37 6.84 -21.03
C THR A 145 0.91 7.22 -21.19
N PRO A 146 0.52 7.95 -22.22
CA PRO A 146 -0.88 8.25 -22.50
C PRO A 146 -1.66 6.95 -22.76
N MET A 147 -2.84 6.83 -22.15
CA MET A 147 -3.75 5.70 -22.36
C MET A 147 -5.17 6.21 -22.55
N SER A 148 -5.87 5.68 -23.55
CA SER A 148 -7.30 5.93 -23.74
C SER A 148 -8.15 5.12 -22.74
N ALA A 149 -9.43 5.48 -22.63
CA ALA A 149 -10.37 4.70 -21.80
C ALA A 149 -10.53 3.27 -22.30
N GLU A 150 -10.49 3.07 -23.62
CA GLU A 150 -10.57 1.77 -24.27
C GLU A 150 -9.36 0.90 -23.94
N GLU A 151 -8.16 1.46 -24.04
CA GLU A 151 -6.91 0.75 -23.70
C GLU A 151 -6.87 0.36 -22.22
N ILE A 152 -7.37 1.23 -21.33
CA ILE A 152 -7.47 0.94 -19.89
C ILE A 152 -8.52 -0.14 -19.63
N MET A 153 -9.63 -0.14 -20.36
CA MET A 153 -10.72 -1.10 -20.20
C MET A 153 -10.32 -2.53 -20.60
N GLU A 154 -9.40 -2.66 -21.56
CA GLU A 154 -8.99 -3.95 -22.08
C GLU A 154 -7.91 -4.60 -21.21
N ALA A 155 -8.15 -5.86 -20.81
CA ALA A 155 -7.17 -6.65 -20.09
C ALA A 155 -6.03 -7.08 -21.00
N SER A 156 -4.80 -6.84 -20.57
CA SER A 156 -3.59 -7.22 -21.31
C SER A 156 -2.47 -7.64 -20.34
N ALA A 157 -1.39 -8.16 -20.87
CA ALA A 157 -0.20 -8.50 -20.09
C ALA A 157 0.39 -7.27 -19.36
N SER A 158 0.26 -6.07 -19.94
CA SER A 158 0.69 -4.80 -19.35
C SER A 158 -0.37 -4.13 -18.48
N ASN A 159 -1.64 -4.54 -18.57
CA ASN A 159 -2.78 -3.96 -17.84
C ASN A 159 -3.55 -5.00 -17.03
N ARG A 160 -2.83 -5.88 -16.33
CA ARG A 160 -3.41 -7.01 -15.60
C ARG A 160 -4.24 -6.60 -14.38
N MET A 161 -3.86 -5.53 -13.69
CA MET A 161 -4.51 -5.11 -12.46
C MET A 161 -5.91 -4.53 -12.68
N VAL A 162 -6.20 -4.01 -13.88
CA VAL A 162 -7.52 -3.49 -14.24
C VAL A 162 -8.42 -4.59 -14.79
N GLY A 163 -7.86 -5.51 -15.56
CA GLY A 163 -8.62 -6.57 -16.22
C GLY A 163 -8.71 -7.87 -15.43
N TYR A 164 -7.72 -8.20 -14.64
CA TYR A 164 -7.63 -9.47 -13.93
C TYR A 164 -7.61 -9.24 -12.41
N PRO A 165 -8.45 -9.87 -11.63
CA PRO A 165 -9.44 -10.93 -11.91
C PRO A 165 -10.85 -10.44 -12.24
N TYR A 166 -11.01 -9.21 -12.69
CA TYR A 166 -12.32 -8.56 -12.87
C TYR A 166 -13.00 -8.85 -14.21
N THR A 167 -12.38 -9.60 -15.06
CA THR A 167 -12.91 -9.98 -16.38
C THR A 167 -13.43 -11.40 -16.38
#